data_496af5299dc5062ad2c250824c608e94
#
_entry.id   496af5299dc5062ad2c250824c608e94
#
_cell.length_a   1.000
_cell.length_b   1.000
_cell.length_c   1.000
_cell.angle_alpha   90.00
_cell.angle_beta   90.00
_cell.angle_gamma   90.00
#
_symmetry.space_group_name_H-M   'P 1'
#
loop_
_entity.id
_entity.type
_entity.pdbx_description
1 polymer ?
#
loop_
_entity_poly.entity_id
_entity_poly.type
_entity_poly.pdbx_seq_one_letter_code
_entity_poly.pdbx_strand_id
1 'polypeptide(L)'
;MLAMTLCCAPAFPAMADAGAGAGDQTAAPSTAAISAPMYASPAVFQYQSPRDVPTMQLVDDNALFKKYLVQFPSALVTPYARNKVVSAMYYVPQGRSTFPVIVVLPHLSGGLIAERYIARGLVRAGFGVLHVTEPYYFPFETRRESWLASAKDLNDLVQVVQLLRQAVINTRQAVDWVLQQPGVDRERVGLMGISMGGWVGVLVAGADARITSCVYMLAGGDISTLVLQSALTSRLRQGLQTHGVSVDDLQVVSSVIDPLNMAEAARRNHTLMLNATFDETVPRACTERLWHALGRPPIFWVPTGHESSIVFRWYFRQKVVQHFLATLLQ
;
A
#
# COMPACT_ATOMS: atom_id res chain seq x y z
N MET A 1 34.95 1.13 -19.31
CA MET A 1 33.99 0.48 -20.20
C MET A 1 33.67 -0.88 -19.58
N LEU A 2 32.61 -0.96 -18.77
CA LEU A 2 32.07 -2.22 -18.27
C LEU A 2 30.60 -2.28 -18.73
N ALA A 3 30.34 -3.16 -19.67
CA ALA A 3 28.99 -3.44 -20.15
C ALA A 3 28.21 -4.19 -19.04
N MET A 4 27.17 -3.57 -18.49
CA MET A 4 26.20 -4.24 -17.63
C MET A 4 25.23 -5.02 -18.53
N THR A 5 25.36 -6.35 -18.50
CA THR A 5 24.42 -7.28 -19.10
C THR A 5 23.10 -7.21 -18.32
N LEU A 6 22.05 -6.68 -18.95
CA LEU A 6 20.71 -6.74 -18.43
C LEU A 6 20.24 -8.21 -18.44
N CYS A 7 20.08 -8.79 -17.25
CA CYS A 7 19.41 -10.07 -17.07
C CYS A 7 17.91 -9.88 -17.27
N CYS A 8 17.36 -10.42 -18.36
CA CYS A 8 15.91 -10.44 -18.65
C CYS A 8 15.17 -11.15 -17.52
N ALA A 9 14.22 -10.46 -16.92
CA ALA A 9 13.20 -11.08 -16.06
C ALA A 9 12.21 -11.85 -16.96
N PRO A 10 11.69 -13.02 -16.53
CA PRO A 10 10.71 -13.75 -17.31
C PRO A 10 9.42 -12.89 -17.46
N ALA A 11 8.97 -12.75 -18.70
CA ALA A 11 7.73 -12.09 -19.07
C ALA A 11 6.54 -12.85 -18.46
N PHE A 12 5.60 -12.12 -17.90
CA PHE A 12 4.28 -12.65 -17.54
C PHE A 12 3.56 -13.06 -18.83
N PRO A 13 2.84 -14.19 -18.86
CA PRO A 13 2.03 -14.52 -20.02
C PRO A 13 0.97 -13.44 -20.26
N ALA A 14 0.93 -12.91 -21.47
CA ALA A 14 -0.10 -11.98 -21.92
C ALA A 14 -1.45 -12.70 -21.87
N MET A 15 -2.40 -12.17 -21.11
CA MET A 15 -3.80 -12.58 -21.22
C MET A 15 -4.35 -12.04 -22.53
N ALA A 16 -4.92 -12.95 -23.34
CA ALA A 16 -5.52 -12.64 -24.61
C ALA A 16 -6.62 -11.57 -24.48
N ASP A 17 -6.56 -10.59 -25.37
CA ASP A 17 -7.61 -9.58 -25.58
C ASP A 17 -8.91 -10.26 -25.99
N ALA A 18 -9.93 -10.20 -25.16
CA ALA A 18 -11.30 -10.48 -25.54
C ALA A 18 -11.95 -9.18 -26.01
N GLY A 19 -12.22 -9.13 -27.28
CA GLY A 19 -12.98 -8.23 -28.12
C GLY A 19 -13.57 -6.95 -27.51
N ALA A 20 -13.20 -5.83 -28.09
CA ALA A 20 -13.87 -4.55 -27.91
C ALA A 20 -15.27 -4.59 -28.51
N GLY A 21 -16.30 -4.69 -27.66
CA GLY A 21 -17.69 -4.37 -27.98
C GLY A 21 -17.93 -2.88 -27.70
N ALA A 22 -18.17 -2.11 -28.74
CA ALA A 22 -18.63 -0.74 -28.66
C ALA A 22 -20.08 -0.68 -28.15
N GLY A 23 -20.38 0.27 -27.26
CA GLY A 23 -21.74 0.71 -26.96
C GLY A 23 -22.08 0.63 -25.49
N ASP A 24 -22.00 1.72 -24.78
CA ASP A 24 -23.09 2.41 -24.09
C ASP A 24 -22.51 3.52 -23.20
N GLN A 25 -22.73 4.76 -23.64
CA GLN A 25 -22.50 5.93 -22.82
C GLN A 25 -23.70 6.06 -21.86
N THR A 26 -23.63 5.38 -20.72
CA THR A 26 -24.54 5.65 -19.62
C THR A 26 -24.03 6.80 -18.77
N ALA A 27 -24.92 7.75 -18.57
CA ALA A 27 -24.81 9.01 -17.87
C ALA A 27 -23.89 8.99 -16.64
N ALA A 28 -23.09 10.05 -16.48
CA ALA A 28 -22.38 10.35 -15.25
C ALA A 28 -23.35 10.27 -14.05
N PRO A 29 -22.96 9.64 -12.95
CA PRO A 29 -23.79 9.65 -11.75
C PRO A 29 -23.96 11.10 -11.28
N SER A 30 -25.21 11.48 -11.13
CA SER A 30 -25.67 12.76 -10.58
C SER A 30 -24.89 13.08 -9.28
N THR A 31 -24.49 14.34 -9.13
CA THR A 31 -23.91 14.93 -7.91
C THR A 31 -24.88 14.96 -6.72
N ALA A 32 -25.90 14.10 -6.70
CA ALA A 32 -26.88 13.99 -5.65
C ALA A 32 -26.29 13.32 -4.41
N ALA A 33 -26.19 14.11 -3.36
CA ALA A 33 -25.99 13.74 -1.97
C ALA A 33 -24.59 13.17 -1.63
N ILE A 34 -23.62 14.06 -1.45
CA ILE A 34 -22.57 13.83 -0.47
C ILE A 34 -23.26 13.86 0.89
N SER A 35 -23.77 12.72 1.34
CA SER A 35 -24.21 12.52 2.72
C SER A 35 -23.03 12.84 3.64
N ALA A 36 -23.31 13.31 4.87
CA ALA A 36 -22.36 13.78 5.89
C ALA A 36 -20.94 13.16 5.80
N PRO A 37 -19.87 13.93 6.03
CA PRO A 37 -18.49 13.46 5.82
C PRO A 37 -18.27 12.16 6.59
N MET A 38 -18.00 11.06 5.85
CA MET A 38 -17.60 9.80 6.44
C MET A 38 -16.12 9.91 6.78
N TYR A 39 -15.81 10.25 8.02
CA TYR A 39 -14.42 10.21 8.50
C TYR A 39 -13.88 8.77 8.46
N ALA A 40 -12.57 8.63 8.24
CA ALA A 40 -11.92 7.34 8.37
C ALA A 40 -12.21 6.76 9.76
N SER A 41 -12.81 5.60 9.74
CA SER A 41 -13.15 4.83 10.94
C SER A 41 -13.09 3.34 10.59
N PRO A 42 -12.94 2.43 11.55
CA PRO A 42 -12.98 0.99 11.27
C PRO A 42 -14.24 0.55 10.51
N ALA A 43 -15.37 1.24 10.71
CA ALA A 43 -16.65 0.91 10.06
C ALA A 43 -16.60 1.12 8.54
N VAL A 44 -15.86 2.12 8.05
CA VAL A 44 -15.72 2.41 6.61
C VAL A 44 -15.00 1.29 5.86
N PHE A 45 -14.18 0.52 6.57
CA PHE A 45 -13.39 -0.57 6.04
C PHE A 45 -13.96 -1.96 6.37
N GLN A 46 -15.23 -2.03 6.77
CA GLN A 46 -15.92 -3.31 6.92
C GLN A 46 -16.24 -3.92 5.55
N TYR A 47 -16.20 -5.24 5.47
CA TYR A 47 -16.51 -6.01 4.28
C TYR A 47 -17.02 -7.40 4.64
N GLN A 48 -17.64 -8.06 3.68
CA GLN A 48 -17.94 -9.48 3.73
C GLN A 48 -17.00 -10.20 2.76
N SER A 49 -16.25 -11.17 3.26
CA SER A 49 -15.35 -11.95 2.41
C SER A 49 -16.15 -12.74 1.37
N PRO A 50 -15.76 -12.69 0.10
CA PRO A 50 -16.33 -13.56 -0.93
C PRO A 50 -16.20 -15.02 -0.53
N ARG A 51 -17.15 -15.86 -1.00
CA ARG A 51 -17.15 -17.30 -0.71
C ARG A 51 -16.21 -18.09 -1.64
N ASP A 52 -15.67 -17.45 -2.64
CA ASP A 52 -14.81 -18.10 -3.63
C ASP A 52 -13.48 -18.53 -3.01
N VAL A 53 -13.03 -19.70 -3.41
CA VAL A 53 -11.78 -20.28 -2.92
C VAL A 53 -10.60 -19.58 -3.55
N PRO A 54 -9.67 -19.04 -2.76
CA PRO A 54 -8.44 -18.46 -3.29
C PRO A 54 -7.61 -19.47 -4.07
N THR A 55 -7.03 -19.05 -5.19
CA THR A 55 -6.06 -19.85 -5.95
C THR A 55 -4.66 -19.61 -5.39
N MET A 56 -3.84 -20.67 -5.35
CA MET A 56 -2.44 -20.59 -4.93
C MET A 56 -1.56 -21.39 -5.88
N GLN A 57 -0.68 -20.71 -6.61
CA GLN A 57 0.21 -21.31 -7.60
C GLN A 57 1.67 -21.16 -7.16
N LEU A 58 2.42 -22.26 -7.10
CA LEU A 58 3.87 -22.23 -6.83
C LEU A 58 4.60 -21.58 -8.02
N VAL A 59 5.39 -20.53 -7.74
CA VAL A 59 6.15 -19.79 -8.75
C VAL A 59 7.67 -19.80 -8.52
N ASP A 60 8.12 -20.18 -7.33
CA ASP A 60 9.55 -20.34 -7.01
C ASP A 60 9.70 -21.30 -5.82
N ASP A 61 10.67 -22.22 -5.89
CA ASP A 61 11.02 -23.12 -4.79
C ASP A 61 12.56 -23.21 -4.73
N ASN A 62 13.12 -22.73 -3.63
CA ASN A 62 14.57 -22.71 -3.43
C ASN A 62 14.91 -22.96 -1.96
N ALA A 63 16.19 -23.12 -1.61
CA ALA A 63 16.62 -23.46 -0.25
C ALA A 63 16.16 -22.49 0.86
N LEU A 64 15.74 -21.27 0.53
CA LEU A 64 15.34 -20.27 1.52
C LEU A 64 13.82 -20.18 1.71
N PHE A 65 13.04 -20.34 0.63
CA PHE A 65 11.59 -20.17 0.67
C PHE A 65 10.90 -20.90 -0.49
N LYS A 66 9.61 -21.14 -0.30
CA LYS A 66 8.65 -21.36 -1.40
C LYS A 66 7.90 -20.07 -1.63
N LYS A 67 7.69 -19.70 -2.90
CA LYS A 67 6.94 -18.52 -3.29
C LYS A 67 5.73 -18.89 -4.12
N TYR A 68 4.58 -18.35 -3.73
CA TYR A 68 3.31 -18.61 -4.39
C TYR A 68 2.70 -17.31 -4.93
N LEU A 69 2.08 -17.38 -6.11
CA LEU A 69 1.09 -16.40 -6.54
C LEU A 69 -0.25 -16.79 -5.93
N VAL A 70 -0.86 -15.85 -5.21
CA VAL A 70 -2.16 -16.02 -4.58
C VAL A 70 -3.14 -15.05 -5.20
N GLN A 71 -4.33 -15.51 -5.55
CA GLN A 71 -5.37 -14.66 -6.13
C GLN A 71 -6.74 -15.05 -5.56
N PHE A 72 -7.54 -14.01 -5.25
CA PHE A 72 -8.92 -14.16 -4.78
C PHE A 72 -9.76 -12.95 -5.18
N PRO A 73 -11.10 -13.06 -5.31
CA PRO A 73 -11.96 -11.93 -5.62
C PRO A 73 -11.87 -10.83 -4.55
N SER A 74 -11.84 -9.57 -4.99
CA SER A 74 -11.99 -8.45 -4.08
C SER A 74 -13.40 -8.43 -3.47
N ALA A 75 -13.50 -8.13 -2.18
CA ALA A 75 -14.78 -7.95 -1.50
C ALA A 75 -15.56 -6.71 -1.98
N LEU A 76 -14.88 -5.80 -2.68
CA LEU A 76 -15.53 -4.61 -3.23
C LEU A 76 -15.85 -4.79 -4.70
N VAL A 77 -17.08 -4.43 -5.06
CA VAL A 77 -17.47 -4.29 -6.47
C VAL A 77 -16.82 -3.02 -7.03
N THR A 78 -16.09 -3.17 -8.12
CA THR A 78 -15.38 -2.08 -8.79
C THR A 78 -15.62 -2.15 -10.31
N PRO A 79 -15.76 -1.01 -11.00
CA PRO A 79 -15.85 -0.98 -12.46
C PRO A 79 -14.54 -1.39 -13.15
N TYR A 80 -13.42 -1.30 -12.44
CA TYR A 80 -12.09 -1.60 -12.99
C TYR A 80 -11.82 -3.11 -12.96
N ALA A 81 -11.73 -3.74 -14.14
CA ALA A 81 -11.54 -5.20 -14.28
C ALA A 81 -10.33 -5.74 -13.48
N ARG A 82 -9.23 -4.99 -13.48
CA ARG A 82 -8.01 -5.34 -12.72
C ARG A 82 -8.21 -5.42 -11.22
N ASN A 83 -9.09 -4.58 -10.68
CA ASN A 83 -9.30 -4.43 -9.25
C ASN A 83 -10.35 -5.42 -8.72
N LYS A 84 -10.94 -6.26 -9.61
CA LYS A 84 -11.87 -7.33 -9.21
C LYS A 84 -11.17 -8.50 -8.54
N VAL A 85 -9.84 -8.63 -8.72
CA VAL A 85 -9.02 -9.70 -8.17
C VAL A 85 -7.91 -9.10 -7.32
N VAL A 86 -7.81 -9.55 -6.08
CA VAL A 86 -6.65 -9.31 -5.21
C VAL A 86 -5.57 -10.31 -5.59
N SER A 87 -4.36 -9.83 -5.83
CA SER A 87 -3.19 -10.66 -6.10
C SER A 87 -2.12 -10.42 -5.06
N ALA A 88 -1.43 -11.46 -4.63
CA ALA A 88 -0.31 -11.35 -3.70
C ALA A 88 0.78 -12.37 -4.01
N MET A 89 2.02 -12.04 -3.66
CA MET A 89 3.13 -13.00 -3.61
C MET A 89 3.34 -13.44 -2.18
N TYR A 90 3.09 -14.70 -1.90
CA TYR A 90 3.28 -15.29 -0.58
C TYR A 90 4.59 -16.07 -0.53
N TYR A 91 5.47 -15.67 0.38
CA TYR A 91 6.76 -16.32 0.63
C TYR A 91 6.67 -17.09 1.94
N VAL A 92 6.90 -18.40 1.87
CA VAL A 92 6.93 -19.32 3.02
C VAL A 92 8.40 -19.65 3.31
N PRO A 93 8.94 -19.26 4.48
CA PRO A 93 10.33 -19.58 4.83
C PRO A 93 10.50 -21.09 4.98
N GLN A 94 11.62 -21.63 4.50
CA GLN A 94 11.98 -23.04 4.71
C GLN A 94 12.68 -23.24 6.05
N GLY A 95 12.60 -24.47 6.59
CA GLY A 95 13.27 -24.84 7.84
C GLY A 95 12.58 -24.35 9.12
N ARG A 96 11.33 -23.84 9.05
CA ARG A 96 10.52 -23.45 10.20
C ARG A 96 9.14 -24.09 10.13
N SER A 97 8.68 -24.64 11.25
CA SER A 97 7.31 -25.18 11.38
C SER A 97 6.29 -24.09 11.72
N THR A 98 6.73 -23.02 12.40
CA THR A 98 5.90 -21.87 12.76
C THR A 98 6.70 -20.57 12.57
N PHE A 99 6.04 -19.53 12.03
CA PHE A 99 6.69 -18.25 11.73
C PHE A 99 5.68 -17.09 11.79
N PRO A 100 6.10 -15.89 12.26
CA PRO A 100 5.35 -14.66 12.10
C PRO A 100 5.24 -14.29 10.62
N VAL A 101 4.19 -13.54 10.26
CA VAL A 101 3.99 -13.07 8.89
C VAL A 101 4.07 -11.55 8.80
N ILE A 102 4.72 -11.06 7.75
CA ILE A 102 4.79 -9.63 7.44
C ILE A 102 4.03 -9.35 6.15
N VAL A 103 3.02 -8.48 6.23
CA VAL A 103 2.32 -7.94 5.07
C VAL A 103 3.13 -6.78 4.50
N VAL A 104 3.41 -6.81 3.20
CA VAL A 104 4.20 -5.79 2.50
C VAL A 104 3.32 -5.07 1.51
N LEU A 105 3.22 -3.74 1.63
CA LEU A 105 2.42 -2.87 0.77
C LEU A 105 3.33 -2.02 -0.13
N PRO A 106 3.08 -2.02 -1.45
CA PRO A 106 3.95 -1.37 -2.41
C PRO A 106 3.74 0.15 -2.44
N HIS A 107 4.75 0.86 -2.95
CA HIS A 107 4.60 2.26 -3.35
C HIS A 107 3.70 2.40 -4.60
N LEU A 108 3.35 3.64 -4.94
CA LEU A 108 2.37 3.96 -5.98
C LEU A 108 2.72 3.39 -7.37
N SER A 109 3.98 3.32 -7.71
CA SER A 109 4.42 2.87 -9.02
C SER A 109 5.82 2.27 -8.96
N GLY A 110 6.12 1.35 -9.85
CA GLY A 110 7.47 0.87 -10.03
C GLY A 110 7.61 -0.63 -10.17
N GLY A 111 8.85 -1.11 -10.29
CA GLY A 111 9.17 -2.51 -10.52
C GLY A 111 9.14 -3.38 -9.26
N LEU A 112 8.64 -2.91 -8.13
CA LEU A 112 8.65 -3.61 -6.83
C LEU A 112 10.07 -4.02 -6.37
N ILE A 113 11.10 -3.29 -6.82
CA ILE A 113 12.51 -3.65 -6.54
C ILE A 113 12.80 -3.49 -5.04
N ALA A 114 12.34 -2.39 -4.44
CA ALA A 114 12.56 -2.11 -3.02
C ALA A 114 11.83 -3.13 -2.15
N GLU A 115 10.55 -3.39 -2.43
CA GLU A 115 9.72 -4.34 -1.70
C GLU A 115 10.27 -5.75 -1.80
N ARG A 116 10.63 -6.21 -3.00
CA ARG A 116 11.24 -7.55 -3.21
C ARG A 116 12.59 -7.68 -2.50
N TYR A 117 13.39 -6.61 -2.47
CA TYR A 117 14.67 -6.60 -1.78
C TYR A 117 14.50 -6.73 -0.26
N ILE A 118 13.51 -6.02 0.31
CA ILE A 118 13.18 -6.09 1.74
C ILE A 118 12.54 -7.45 2.06
N ALA A 119 11.56 -7.90 1.26
CA ALA A 119 10.89 -9.19 1.42
C ALA A 119 11.89 -10.35 1.51
N ARG A 120 12.89 -10.38 0.64
CA ARG A 120 13.96 -11.41 0.70
C ARG A 120 14.76 -11.32 2.00
N GLY A 121 14.98 -10.12 2.53
CA GLY A 121 15.63 -9.91 3.84
C GLY A 121 14.80 -10.49 4.99
N LEU A 122 13.50 -10.23 4.98
CA LEU A 122 12.55 -10.74 5.98
C LEU A 122 12.44 -12.26 5.94
N VAL A 123 12.33 -12.85 4.75
CA VAL A 123 12.27 -14.32 4.60
C VAL A 123 13.54 -14.97 5.11
N ARG A 124 14.73 -14.42 4.82
CA ARG A 124 16.00 -14.92 5.37
C ARG A 124 16.05 -14.82 6.90
N ALA A 125 15.40 -13.85 7.49
CA ALA A 125 15.28 -13.71 8.94
C ALA A 125 14.24 -14.68 9.53
N GLY A 126 13.50 -15.42 8.71
CA GLY A 126 12.55 -16.46 9.13
C GLY A 126 11.11 -16.00 9.24
N PHE A 127 10.75 -14.87 8.63
CA PHE A 127 9.36 -14.40 8.51
C PHE A 127 8.70 -14.98 7.26
N GLY A 128 7.41 -15.33 7.36
CA GLY A 128 6.53 -15.38 6.19
C GLY A 128 6.33 -13.97 5.64
N VAL A 129 6.21 -13.83 4.33
CA VAL A 129 5.97 -12.51 3.73
C VAL A 129 4.80 -12.61 2.75
N LEU A 130 3.80 -11.74 2.93
CA LEU A 130 2.69 -11.57 2.01
C LEU A 130 2.81 -10.19 1.35
N HIS A 131 3.32 -10.17 0.12
CA HIS A 131 3.44 -8.95 -0.66
C HIS A 131 2.18 -8.77 -1.52
N VAL A 132 1.30 -7.87 -1.09
CA VAL A 132 0.01 -7.62 -1.75
C VAL A 132 0.21 -6.69 -2.94
N THR A 133 -0.45 -7.00 -4.06
CA THR A 133 -0.55 -6.10 -5.21
C THR A 133 -1.79 -5.24 -5.04
N GLU A 134 -1.59 -3.96 -4.83
CA GLU A 134 -2.65 -3.03 -4.51
C GLU A 134 -3.34 -2.45 -5.76
N PRO A 135 -4.63 -2.02 -5.68
CA PRO A 135 -5.36 -1.49 -6.82
C PRO A 135 -4.77 -0.18 -7.38
N TYR A 136 -3.97 0.53 -6.61
CA TYR A 136 -3.24 1.71 -7.07
C TYR A 136 -1.91 1.39 -7.76
N TYR A 137 -1.47 0.13 -7.73
CA TYR A 137 -0.24 -0.29 -8.37
C TYR A 137 -0.43 -0.53 -9.87
N PHE A 138 0.39 0.12 -10.70
CA PHE A 138 0.40 -0.08 -12.15
C PHE A 138 1.77 -0.58 -12.61
N PRO A 139 1.86 -1.65 -13.41
CA PRO A 139 3.10 -2.09 -14.04
C PRO A 139 3.69 -1.01 -14.95
N PHE A 140 5.00 -0.96 -15.06
CA PHE A 140 5.72 0.01 -15.91
C PHE A 140 5.23 0.08 -17.36
N GLU A 141 4.78 -1.03 -17.93
CA GLU A 141 4.34 -1.16 -19.31
C GLU A 141 3.05 -0.36 -19.64
N THR A 142 2.25 -0.05 -18.63
CA THR A 142 1.01 0.71 -18.78
C THR A 142 1.16 2.16 -18.34
N ARG A 143 2.39 2.57 -18.02
CA ARG A 143 2.71 3.84 -17.37
C ARG A 143 2.94 4.93 -18.41
N ARG A 144 1.91 5.66 -18.78
CA ARG A 144 2.14 6.99 -19.34
C ARG A 144 2.05 8.11 -18.32
N GLU A 145 1.22 7.95 -17.28
CA GLU A 145 1.16 8.87 -16.13
C GLU A 145 0.62 8.13 -14.92
N SER A 146 1.15 8.43 -13.71
CA SER A 146 0.51 7.97 -12.48
C SER A 146 -0.91 8.56 -12.43
N TRP A 147 -1.91 7.72 -12.16
CA TRP A 147 -3.32 8.17 -12.10
C TRP A 147 -3.51 9.33 -11.10
N LEU A 148 -2.72 9.37 -10.01
CA LEU A 148 -2.73 10.49 -9.08
C LEU A 148 -2.10 11.76 -9.71
N ALA A 149 -1.06 11.62 -10.51
CA ALA A 149 -0.47 12.74 -11.24
C ALA A 149 -1.34 13.21 -12.42
N SER A 150 -2.26 12.36 -12.91
CA SER A 150 -3.25 12.72 -13.94
C SER A 150 -4.57 13.24 -13.36
N ALA A 151 -4.83 13.05 -12.08
CA ALA A 151 -6.01 13.60 -11.40
C ALA A 151 -6.02 15.14 -11.49
N LYS A 152 -7.17 15.70 -11.84
CA LYS A 152 -7.30 17.11 -12.18
C LYS A 152 -8.52 17.81 -11.55
N ASP A 153 -9.44 17.06 -10.99
CA ASP A 153 -10.66 17.60 -10.41
C ASP A 153 -11.16 16.78 -9.20
N LEU A 154 -12.27 17.22 -8.62
CA LEU A 154 -12.84 16.56 -7.44
C LEU A 154 -13.36 15.14 -7.73
N ASN A 155 -13.84 14.87 -8.95
CA ASN A 155 -14.31 13.53 -9.31
C ASN A 155 -13.15 12.55 -9.38
N ASP A 156 -12.02 12.98 -9.94
CA ASP A 156 -10.79 12.19 -9.93
C ASP A 156 -10.33 11.90 -8.49
N LEU A 157 -10.42 12.90 -7.60
CA LEU A 157 -10.11 12.70 -6.17
C LEU A 157 -11.04 11.67 -5.51
N VAL A 158 -12.34 11.70 -5.80
CA VAL A 158 -13.29 10.68 -5.31
C VAL A 158 -12.89 9.28 -5.78
N GLN A 159 -12.44 9.12 -7.03
CA GLN A 159 -11.93 7.85 -7.52
C GLN A 159 -10.67 7.40 -6.76
N VAL A 160 -9.76 8.34 -6.46
CA VAL A 160 -8.58 8.08 -5.61
C VAL A 160 -9.01 7.54 -4.25
N VAL A 161 -9.99 8.19 -3.62
CA VAL A 161 -10.53 7.76 -2.32
C VAL A 161 -11.08 6.33 -2.40
N GLN A 162 -11.85 6.00 -3.44
CA GLN A 162 -12.40 4.65 -3.62
C GLN A 162 -11.30 3.60 -3.84
N LEU A 163 -10.27 3.92 -4.61
CA LEU A 163 -9.12 3.02 -4.83
C LEU A 163 -8.36 2.75 -3.53
N LEU A 164 -8.10 3.78 -2.72
CA LEU A 164 -7.39 3.61 -1.45
C LEU A 164 -8.25 2.90 -0.40
N ARG A 165 -9.56 3.16 -0.38
CA ARG A 165 -10.49 2.37 0.45
C ARG A 165 -10.48 0.89 0.04
N GLN A 166 -10.47 0.61 -1.25
CA GLN A 166 -10.35 -0.76 -1.76
C GLN A 166 -9.02 -1.39 -1.35
N ALA A 167 -7.91 -0.66 -1.40
CA ALA A 167 -6.60 -1.16 -0.97
C ALA A 167 -6.61 -1.60 0.51
N VAL A 168 -7.20 -0.80 1.39
CA VAL A 168 -7.34 -1.17 2.82
C VAL A 168 -8.14 -2.47 2.97
N ILE A 169 -9.27 -2.60 2.28
CA ILE A 169 -10.13 -3.79 2.36
C ILE A 169 -9.43 -5.01 1.77
N ASN A 170 -8.79 -4.88 0.59
CA ASN A 170 -8.04 -5.96 -0.04
C ASN A 170 -6.89 -6.45 0.85
N THR A 171 -6.17 -5.53 1.50
CA THR A 171 -5.11 -5.89 2.44
C THR A 171 -5.67 -6.67 3.62
N ARG A 172 -6.79 -6.26 4.20
CA ARG A 172 -7.43 -6.98 5.31
C ARG A 172 -7.94 -8.37 4.89
N GLN A 173 -8.50 -8.51 3.68
CA GLN A 173 -8.83 -9.83 3.11
C GLN A 173 -7.56 -10.70 2.94
N ALA A 174 -6.46 -10.10 2.51
CA ALA A 174 -5.19 -10.81 2.38
C ALA A 174 -4.67 -11.27 3.76
N VAL A 175 -4.88 -10.48 4.82
CA VAL A 175 -4.61 -10.88 6.21
C VAL A 175 -5.53 -12.04 6.63
N ASP A 176 -6.84 -12.00 6.34
CA ASP A 176 -7.76 -13.11 6.60
C ASP A 176 -7.27 -14.42 5.98
N TRP A 177 -6.81 -14.34 4.74
CA TRP A 177 -6.32 -15.50 4.00
C TRP A 177 -5.02 -16.04 4.58
N VAL A 178 -4.01 -15.17 4.82
CA VAL A 178 -2.68 -15.63 5.24
C VAL A 178 -2.69 -16.23 6.63
N LEU A 179 -3.55 -15.76 7.53
CA LEU A 179 -3.68 -16.30 8.87
C LEU A 179 -4.30 -17.71 8.92
N GLN A 180 -4.86 -18.19 7.81
CA GLN A 180 -5.34 -19.56 7.68
C GLN A 180 -4.28 -20.51 7.12
N GLN A 181 -3.10 -19.99 6.70
CA GLN A 181 -2.08 -20.82 6.08
C GLN A 181 -1.30 -21.64 7.13
N PRO A 182 -0.88 -22.87 6.77
CA PRO A 182 -0.08 -23.71 7.66
C PRO A 182 1.22 -23.00 8.09
N GLY A 183 1.56 -23.13 9.36
CA GLY A 183 2.78 -22.58 9.93
C GLY A 183 2.74 -21.08 10.26
N VAL A 184 1.70 -20.35 9.89
CA VAL A 184 1.58 -18.93 10.23
C VAL A 184 1.17 -18.78 11.70
N ASP A 185 1.96 -18.02 12.45
CA ASP A 185 1.61 -17.58 13.79
C ASP A 185 0.62 -16.42 13.72
N ARG A 186 -0.60 -16.67 14.15
CA ARG A 186 -1.73 -15.73 14.03
C ARG A 186 -1.65 -14.53 14.96
N GLU A 187 -0.84 -14.61 16.00
CA GLU A 187 -0.68 -13.53 16.99
C GLU A 187 0.48 -12.59 16.65
N ARG A 188 1.38 -13.02 15.74
CA ARG A 188 2.58 -12.28 15.35
C ARG A 188 2.50 -11.81 13.91
N VAL A 189 1.74 -10.75 13.69
CA VAL A 189 1.49 -10.17 12.37
C VAL A 189 2.10 -8.79 12.28
N GLY A 190 3.05 -8.63 11.36
CA GLY A 190 3.64 -7.34 11.02
C GLY A 190 3.07 -6.77 9.73
N LEU A 191 3.21 -5.46 9.56
CA LEU A 191 2.88 -4.76 8.34
C LEU A 191 3.97 -3.75 8.01
N MET A 192 4.42 -3.71 6.76
CA MET A 192 5.23 -2.61 6.27
C MET A 192 4.68 -2.05 4.97
N GLY A 193 4.82 -0.74 4.81
CA GLY A 193 4.43 -0.07 3.58
C GLY A 193 5.40 1.03 3.18
N ILE A 194 5.54 1.24 1.87
CA ILE A 194 6.41 2.27 1.30
C ILE A 194 5.54 3.32 0.64
N SER A 195 5.74 4.62 0.95
CA SER A 195 5.04 5.75 0.33
C SER A 195 3.52 5.56 0.43
N MET A 196 2.81 5.43 -0.67
CA MET A 196 1.37 5.12 -0.69
C MET A 196 1.03 3.87 0.13
N GLY A 197 1.86 2.82 0.05
CA GLY A 197 1.69 1.62 0.88
C GLY A 197 1.85 1.90 2.37
N GLY A 198 2.68 2.86 2.77
CA GLY A 198 2.77 3.33 4.14
C GLY A 198 1.48 4.02 4.62
N TRP A 199 0.85 4.79 3.74
CA TRP A 199 -0.45 5.40 4.00
C TRP A 199 -1.56 4.38 4.23
N VAL A 200 -1.72 3.49 3.25
CA VAL A 200 -2.67 2.36 3.36
C VAL A 200 -2.36 1.53 4.61
N GLY A 201 -1.08 1.34 4.92
CA GLY A 201 -0.62 0.61 6.09
C GLY A 201 -1.12 1.19 7.42
N VAL A 202 -1.11 2.52 7.59
CA VAL A 202 -1.67 3.15 8.80
C VAL A 202 -3.17 2.92 8.90
N LEU A 203 -3.90 3.05 7.79
CA LEU A 203 -5.34 2.80 7.74
C LEU A 203 -5.67 1.34 8.09
N VAL A 204 -4.92 0.39 7.52
CA VAL A 204 -5.06 -1.06 7.83
C VAL A 204 -4.77 -1.31 9.30
N ALA A 205 -3.64 -0.81 9.82
CA ALA A 205 -3.24 -1.03 11.20
C ALA A 205 -4.23 -0.42 12.20
N GLY A 206 -4.85 0.72 11.86
CA GLY A 206 -5.92 1.31 12.65
C GLY A 206 -7.23 0.49 12.63
N ALA A 207 -7.56 -0.10 11.46
CA ALA A 207 -8.80 -0.85 11.25
C ALA A 207 -8.71 -2.34 11.64
N ASP A 208 -7.51 -2.89 11.83
CA ASP A 208 -7.28 -4.31 12.05
C ASP A 208 -6.37 -4.56 13.27
N ALA A 209 -6.97 -5.02 14.36
CA ALA A 209 -6.27 -5.25 15.63
C ALA A 209 -5.30 -6.44 15.59
N ARG A 210 -5.34 -7.28 14.55
CA ARG A 210 -4.40 -8.41 14.38
C ARG A 210 -3.00 -7.96 14.02
N ILE A 211 -2.86 -6.75 13.43
CA ILE A 211 -1.56 -6.14 13.18
C ILE A 211 -0.97 -5.65 14.50
N THR A 212 0.25 -6.10 14.83
CA THR A 212 0.91 -5.80 16.12
C THR A 212 2.22 -5.02 15.97
N SER A 213 2.85 -5.07 14.78
CA SER A 213 4.10 -4.36 14.51
C SER A 213 4.09 -3.73 13.12
N CYS A 214 4.56 -2.48 13.01
CA CYS A 214 4.45 -1.71 11.77
C CYS A 214 5.75 -1.01 11.39
N VAL A 215 6.03 -0.92 10.08
CA VAL A 215 7.06 -0.05 9.54
C VAL A 215 6.46 0.80 8.43
N TYR A 216 6.51 2.13 8.60
CA TYR A 216 6.06 3.08 7.59
C TYR A 216 7.27 3.80 6.98
N MET A 217 7.47 3.62 5.67
CA MET A 217 8.59 4.20 4.94
C MET A 217 8.08 5.29 4.00
N LEU A 218 8.71 6.48 4.06
CA LEU A 218 8.39 7.61 3.18
C LEU A 218 6.89 7.97 3.20
N ALA A 219 6.27 7.89 4.36
CA ALA A 219 4.84 8.06 4.54
C ALA A 219 4.52 9.34 5.35
N GLY A 220 3.30 9.84 5.15
CA GLY A 220 2.78 11.00 5.85
C GLY A 220 1.29 10.90 6.09
N GLY A 221 0.71 11.90 6.68
CA GLY A 221 -0.73 12.14 6.84
C GLY A 221 -1.06 13.58 6.46
N ASP A 222 -2.34 13.99 6.61
CA ASP A 222 -2.84 15.26 6.15
C ASP A 222 -2.82 15.40 4.62
N ILE A 223 -3.78 14.74 4.01
CA ILE A 223 -3.92 14.70 2.54
C ILE A 223 -4.10 16.09 1.96
N SER A 224 -4.78 17.00 2.65
CA SER A 224 -4.98 18.38 2.19
C SER A 224 -3.64 19.10 2.02
N THR A 225 -2.78 19.04 3.04
CA THR A 225 -1.42 19.60 2.96
C THR A 225 -0.60 18.91 1.87
N LEU A 226 -0.73 17.59 1.72
CA LEU A 226 -0.03 16.87 0.67
C LEU A 226 -0.46 17.34 -0.73
N VAL A 227 -1.77 17.43 -1.00
CA VAL A 227 -2.29 17.91 -2.29
C VAL A 227 -1.81 19.33 -2.57
N LEU A 228 -1.76 20.19 -1.56
CA LEU A 228 -1.33 21.57 -1.72
C LEU A 228 0.18 21.76 -1.91
N GLN A 229 1.01 20.89 -1.38
CA GLN A 229 2.47 21.10 -1.31
C GLN A 229 3.29 20.09 -2.11
N SER A 230 2.77 18.89 -2.39
CA SER A 230 3.53 17.85 -3.11
C SER A 230 3.77 18.24 -4.57
N ALA A 231 4.96 17.89 -5.06
CA ALA A 231 5.27 17.98 -6.48
C ALA A 231 4.43 17.01 -7.32
N LEU A 232 4.09 15.85 -6.75
CA LEU A 232 3.28 14.81 -7.41
C LEU A 232 1.86 15.27 -7.75
N THR A 233 1.27 16.14 -6.93
CA THR A 233 -0.15 16.57 -7.03
C THR A 233 -0.31 17.93 -7.72
N SER A 234 0.69 18.44 -8.40
CA SER A 234 0.66 19.77 -9.01
C SER A 234 -0.51 19.98 -10.00
N ARG A 235 -0.82 18.97 -10.83
CA ARG A 235 -1.95 19.01 -11.78
C ARG A 235 -3.29 19.01 -11.06
N LEU A 236 -3.45 18.14 -10.06
CA LEU A 236 -4.67 18.10 -9.23
C LEU A 236 -4.89 19.45 -8.55
N ARG A 237 -3.86 20.00 -7.91
CA ARG A 237 -3.94 21.33 -7.27
C ARG A 237 -4.38 22.41 -8.25
N GLN A 238 -3.80 22.46 -9.44
CA GLN A 238 -4.21 23.42 -10.48
C GLN A 238 -5.67 23.22 -10.89
N GLY A 239 -6.10 21.99 -11.10
CA GLY A 239 -7.47 21.66 -11.45
C GLY A 239 -8.47 22.07 -10.37
N LEU A 240 -8.19 21.75 -9.09
CA LEU A 240 -9.02 22.13 -7.96
C LEU A 240 -9.16 23.66 -7.85
N GLN A 241 -8.05 24.40 -8.04
CA GLN A 241 -8.08 25.87 -8.06
C GLN A 241 -8.94 26.43 -9.21
N THR A 242 -8.83 25.85 -10.41
CA THR A 242 -9.62 26.26 -11.58
C THR A 242 -11.11 26.03 -11.38
N HIS A 243 -11.50 24.99 -10.64
CA HIS A 243 -12.90 24.67 -10.36
C HIS A 243 -13.42 25.26 -9.04
N GLY A 244 -12.63 26.11 -8.36
CA GLY A 244 -13.03 26.78 -7.12
C GLY A 244 -13.25 25.84 -5.93
N VAL A 245 -12.60 24.66 -5.94
CA VAL A 245 -12.68 23.69 -4.83
C VAL A 245 -11.89 24.23 -3.63
N SER A 246 -12.56 24.34 -2.50
CA SER A 246 -11.95 24.82 -1.26
C SER A 246 -11.07 23.76 -0.58
N VAL A 247 -10.24 24.21 0.36
CA VAL A 247 -9.46 23.30 1.22
C VAL A 247 -10.38 22.45 2.09
N ASP A 248 -11.51 23.02 2.53
CA ASP A 248 -12.50 22.30 3.34
C ASP A 248 -13.16 21.18 2.54
N ASP A 249 -13.54 21.44 1.26
CA ASP A 249 -14.07 20.38 0.38
C ASP A 249 -13.05 19.26 0.20
N LEU A 250 -11.79 19.61 0.01
CA LEU A 250 -10.69 18.63 -0.09
C LEU A 250 -10.56 17.81 1.19
N GLN A 251 -10.62 18.42 2.36
CA GLN A 251 -10.57 17.74 3.65
C GLN A 251 -11.76 16.79 3.83
N VAL A 252 -12.96 17.23 3.49
CA VAL A 252 -14.16 16.40 3.57
C VAL A 252 -14.03 15.15 2.70
N VAL A 253 -13.67 15.31 1.42
CA VAL A 253 -13.56 14.18 0.49
C VAL A 253 -12.45 13.24 0.87
N SER A 254 -11.29 13.74 1.29
CA SER A 254 -10.13 12.91 1.65
C SER A 254 -10.19 12.32 3.06
N SER A 255 -11.10 12.77 3.91
CA SER A 255 -11.19 12.36 5.32
C SER A 255 -11.30 10.85 5.52
N VAL A 256 -11.95 10.16 4.57
CA VAL A 256 -12.13 8.69 4.61
C VAL A 256 -10.79 7.94 4.55
N ILE A 257 -9.81 8.52 3.88
CA ILE A 257 -8.52 7.87 3.60
C ILE A 257 -7.33 8.60 4.24
N ASP A 258 -7.57 9.65 5.03
CA ASP A 258 -6.46 10.33 5.71
C ASP A 258 -5.94 9.46 6.87
N PRO A 259 -4.64 9.07 6.84
CA PRO A 259 -4.04 8.29 7.90
C PRO A 259 -4.14 8.90 9.30
N LEU A 260 -4.23 10.23 9.40
CA LEU A 260 -4.35 10.93 10.69
C LEU A 260 -5.60 10.47 11.45
N ASN A 261 -6.69 10.18 10.75
CA ASN A 261 -7.95 9.77 11.36
C ASN A 261 -7.91 8.34 11.95
N MET A 262 -6.92 7.53 11.55
CA MET A 262 -6.73 6.16 12.05
C MET A 262 -5.46 6.00 12.90
N ALA A 263 -4.63 7.04 12.98
CA ALA A 263 -3.34 6.98 13.65
C ALA A 263 -3.45 6.68 15.14
N GLU A 264 -4.46 7.23 15.83
CA GLU A 264 -4.69 6.96 17.25
C GLU A 264 -4.96 5.46 17.51
N ALA A 265 -5.83 4.85 16.70
CA ALA A 265 -6.09 3.41 16.78
C ALA A 265 -4.85 2.57 16.44
N ALA A 266 -3.96 3.07 15.58
CA ALA A 266 -2.72 2.41 15.20
C ALA A 266 -1.59 2.56 16.25
N ARG A 267 -1.71 3.46 17.25
CA ARG A 267 -0.70 3.66 18.33
C ARG A 267 -0.42 2.42 19.16
N ARG A 268 -1.36 1.47 19.21
CA ARG A 268 -1.17 0.21 19.94
C ARG A 268 -0.05 -0.66 19.39
N ASN A 269 0.39 -0.40 18.15
CA ASN A 269 1.36 -1.21 17.45
C ASN A 269 2.79 -0.76 17.77
N HIS A 270 3.74 -1.72 17.76
CA HIS A 270 5.15 -1.38 17.73
C HIS A 270 5.47 -0.76 16.37
N THR A 271 5.72 0.55 16.33
CA THR A 271 5.87 1.28 15.07
C THR A 271 7.29 1.81 14.89
N LEU A 272 7.79 1.74 13.66
CA LEU A 272 9.02 2.38 13.18
C LEU A 272 8.70 3.23 11.96
N MET A 273 9.26 4.45 11.88
CA MET A 273 9.19 5.30 10.70
C MET A 273 10.57 5.50 10.07
N LEU A 274 10.65 5.40 8.74
CA LEU A 274 11.88 5.58 7.93
C LEU A 274 11.60 6.59 6.82
N ASN A 275 12.26 7.75 6.81
CA ASN A 275 11.88 8.87 5.95
C ASN A 275 13.09 9.54 5.30
N ALA A 276 12.82 10.38 4.29
CA ALA A 276 13.80 11.19 3.58
C ALA A 276 13.69 12.66 4.03
N THR A 277 14.85 13.30 4.27
CA THR A 277 14.90 14.67 4.79
C THR A 277 14.42 15.71 3.78
N PHE A 278 14.67 15.45 2.49
CA PHE A 278 14.36 16.36 1.39
C PHE A 278 13.28 15.77 0.47
N ASP A 279 12.25 15.15 1.09
CA ASP A 279 11.16 14.51 0.37
C ASP A 279 10.24 15.58 -0.26
N GLU A 280 10.25 15.63 -1.59
CA GLU A 280 9.43 16.53 -2.40
C GLU A 280 8.05 15.95 -2.76
N THR A 281 7.89 14.64 -2.56
CA THR A 281 6.64 13.90 -2.84
C THR A 281 5.75 13.85 -1.62
N VAL A 282 6.32 13.50 -0.46
CA VAL A 282 5.65 13.55 0.83
C VAL A 282 6.29 14.65 1.67
N PRO A 283 5.69 15.85 1.72
CA PRO A 283 6.26 16.97 2.46
C PRO A 283 6.57 16.60 3.91
N ARG A 284 7.69 17.08 4.41
CA ARG A 284 8.13 16.79 5.77
C ARG A 284 7.06 17.08 6.83
N ALA A 285 6.28 18.14 6.66
CA ALA A 285 5.17 18.47 7.55
C ALA A 285 4.12 17.35 7.62
N CYS A 286 3.83 16.67 6.48
CA CYS A 286 2.92 15.53 6.45
C CYS A 286 3.47 14.33 7.24
N THR A 287 4.77 14.06 7.12
CA THR A 287 5.44 13.00 7.89
C THR A 287 5.44 13.33 9.39
N GLU A 288 5.76 14.56 9.76
CA GLU A 288 5.80 14.99 11.16
C GLU A 288 4.41 14.97 11.81
N ARG A 289 3.35 15.37 11.08
CA ARG A 289 1.97 15.26 11.58
C ARG A 289 1.58 13.80 11.84
N LEU A 290 1.90 12.90 10.91
CA LEU A 290 1.66 11.47 11.11
C LEU A 290 2.46 10.92 12.29
N TRP A 291 3.73 11.27 12.41
CA TRP A 291 4.58 10.89 13.53
C TRP A 291 4.02 11.33 14.88
N HIS A 292 3.54 12.58 14.97
CA HIS A 292 2.86 13.06 16.18
C HIS A 292 1.57 12.30 16.46
N ALA A 293 0.75 12.08 15.44
CA ALA A 293 -0.52 11.36 15.56
C ALA A 293 -0.32 9.89 15.96
N LEU A 294 0.78 9.24 15.57
CA LEU A 294 1.16 7.89 15.97
C LEU A 294 1.79 7.80 17.37
N GLY A 295 1.91 8.92 18.12
CA GLY A 295 2.49 8.94 19.47
C GLY A 295 4.00 9.01 19.49
N ARG A 296 4.62 9.53 18.43
CA ARG A 296 6.07 9.75 18.29
C ARG A 296 6.90 8.47 18.39
N PRO A 297 6.62 7.45 17.55
CA PRO A 297 7.43 6.24 17.51
C PRO A 297 8.88 6.55 17.06
N PRO A 298 9.83 5.60 17.20
CA PRO A 298 11.15 5.74 16.62
C PRO A 298 11.07 6.14 15.14
N ILE A 299 11.84 7.19 14.78
CA ILE A 299 11.90 7.72 13.41
C ILE A 299 13.34 7.92 12.98
N PHE A 300 13.67 7.52 11.74
CA PHE A 300 14.98 7.72 11.13
C PHE A 300 14.85 8.47 9.82
N TRP A 301 15.80 9.35 9.57
CA TRP A 301 15.86 10.19 8.39
C TRP A 301 17.13 9.91 7.59
N VAL A 302 16.99 9.81 6.27
CA VAL A 302 18.13 9.77 5.34
C VAL A 302 18.22 11.08 4.56
N PRO A 303 19.43 11.59 4.24
CA PRO A 303 19.61 12.90 3.60
C PRO A 303 19.38 12.80 2.07
N THR A 304 18.16 12.45 1.66
CA THR A 304 17.75 12.27 0.25
C THR A 304 16.36 12.83 0.02
N GLY A 305 15.95 12.91 -1.25
CA GLY A 305 14.55 13.07 -1.66
C GLY A 305 13.81 11.72 -1.68
N HIS A 306 12.53 11.74 -2.11
CA HIS A 306 11.67 10.57 -2.14
C HIS A 306 12.25 9.42 -2.96
N GLU A 307 12.40 9.63 -4.28
CA GLU A 307 12.88 8.62 -5.21
C GLU A 307 14.37 8.28 -4.98
N SER A 308 15.20 9.27 -4.67
CA SER A 308 16.64 9.05 -4.43
C SER A 308 16.92 8.29 -3.14
N SER A 309 15.94 8.11 -2.26
CA SER A 309 16.05 7.29 -1.05
C SER A 309 16.40 5.83 -1.33
N ILE A 310 16.17 5.35 -2.56
CA ILE A 310 16.53 4.00 -3.01
C ILE A 310 18.05 3.68 -2.84
N VAL A 311 18.91 4.69 -2.83
CA VAL A 311 20.34 4.50 -2.58
C VAL A 311 20.62 3.97 -1.17
N PHE A 312 19.69 4.22 -0.22
CA PHE A 312 19.74 3.71 1.15
C PHE A 312 18.97 2.41 1.35
N ARG A 313 18.58 1.69 0.29
CA ARG A 313 17.78 0.44 0.38
C ARG A 313 18.37 -0.61 1.32
N TRP A 314 19.71 -0.72 1.43
CA TRP A 314 20.38 -1.64 2.35
C TRP A 314 20.16 -1.24 3.82
N TYR A 315 20.27 0.05 4.12
CA TYR A 315 20.03 0.61 5.45
C TYR A 315 18.56 0.42 5.85
N PHE A 316 17.63 0.75 4.97
CA PHE A 316 16.21 0.55 5.20
C PHE A 316 15.88 -0.94 5.46
N ARG A 317 16.38 -1.85 4.62
CA ARG A 317 16.19 -3.28 4.86
C ARG A 317 16.72 -3.72 6.23
N GLN A 318 17.90 -3.25 6.63
CA GLN A 318 18.49 -3.59 7.91
C GLN A 318 17.59 -3.11 9.06
N LYS A 319 17.12 -1.85 9.03
CA LYS A 319 16.21 -1.29 10.04
C LYS A 319 14.88 -2.03 10.10
N VAL A 320 14.28 -2.33 8.96
CA VAL A 320 13.03 -3.11 8.87
C VAL A 320 13.19 -4.49 9.49
N VAL A 321 14.23 -5.23 9.11
CA VAL A 321 14.48 -6.58 9.64
C VAL A 321 14.75 -6.53 11.15
N GLN A 322 15.60 -5.61 11.62
CA GLN A 322 15.88 -5.44 13.05
C GLN A 322 14.61 -5.13 13.86
N HIS A 323 13.75 -4.25 13.34
CA HIS A 323 12.52 -3.89 14.01
C HIS A 323 11.60 -5.11 14.20
N PHE A 324 11.34 -5.86 13.13
CA PHE A 324 10.45 -7.04 13.21
C PHE A 324 11.08 -8.18 14.02
N LEU A 325 12.40 -8.37 14.00
CA LEU A 325 13.07 -9.32 14.89
C LEU A 325 12.85 -8.96 16.36
N ALA A 326 12.95 -7.67 16.70
CA ALA A 326 12.79 -7.18 18.07
C ALA A 326 11.33 -7.20 18.55
N THR A 327 10.36 -7.14 17.65
CA THR A 327 8.93 -6.97 18.04
C THR A 327 8.08 -8.22 17.82
N LEU A 328 8.52 -9.15 16.98
CA LEU A 328 7.73 -10.33 16.62
C LEU A 328 8.45 -11.66 16.88
N LEU A 329 9.75 -11.67 17.23
CA LEU A 329 10.50 -12.90 17.49
C LEU A 329 11.14 -12.94 18.89
N GLN A 330 10.70 -12.05 19.78
CA GLN A 330 11.05 -12.14 21.21
C GLN A 330 10.25 -13.21 21.90
#